data_035d6d0767fe67c7699663529a62663b
#
_entry.id   035d6d0767fe67c7699663529a62663b
#
_cell.length_a   1.000
_cell.length_b   1.000
_cell.length_c   1.000
_cell.angle_alpha   90.00
_cell.angle_beta   90.00
_cell.angle_gamma   90.00
#
_symmetry.space_group_name_H-M   'P 1'
#
loop_
_entity.id
_entity.type
_entity.pdbx_description
1 polymer ?
#
loop_
_entity_poly.entity_id
_entity_poly.type
_entity_poly.pdbx_seq_one_letter_code
_entity_poly.pdbx_strand_id
1 'polypeptide(L)'
;MDKKVKAFFAAMGIATALLVSVSASADNSDSEVQVSIDITWDSLEFTYTDGQWDPETHSYKGGGWSDSGGNFTLTNTGNVGVMADFSYKQAEGMEEIKGYFSSSKLIVPISESRNSKLTLSGKPTAHFESMTVGTVTVNVTTDDSGDAGDSTITGWYKDEETGDWYYYDKNGKLVTGWFKDGGSEWYYADEDGKLVRGWFKDGGDDWYYSDNDGKLHTGWLISPDGFNEQTFYFDDDGKMHTGWLVSPDGFNEQTFYFDDDGKMHIGWLISPLGAKGKMFYFDPMGVMQTGWYVDGNNRFYLGADGTMLSAWLVSPLGYEEGKTYYYDETGAMHMGWLTDPPGSEGQTFYFSERGTMVTGWANIGDYWYYFHSDGVMATDTTMDGKHLGSDGRWDGYGETPNM
;
A
#
# COMPACT_ATOMS: atom_id res chain seq x y z
N MET A 1 -4.92 -25.89 -25.08
CA MET A 1 -6.02 -26.81 -24.72
C MET A 1 -6.22 -26.74 -23.24
N ASP A 2 -7.22 -25.98 -22.82
CA ASP A 2 -7.55 -25.82 -21.40
C ASP A 2 -8.07 -27.16 -20.87
N LYS A 3 -7.29 -27.80 -20.02
CA LYS A 3 -7.72 -29.01 -19.33
C LYS A 3 -8.55 -28.62 -18.12
N LYS A 4 -9.84 -28.87 -18.16
CA LYS A 4 -10.78 -28.65 -17.05
C LYS A 4 -10.90 -29.94 -16.24
N VAL A 5 -10.76 -29.83 -14.92
CA VAL A 5 -11.01 -30.91 -13.97
C VAL A 5 -12.34 -30.61 -13.28
N LYS A 6 -13.27 -31.56 -13.31
CA LYS A 6 -14.52 -31.47 -12.53
C LYS A 6 -14.38 -32.24 -11.23
N ALA A 7 -14.64 -31.59 -10.11
CA ALA A 7 -14.69 -32.20 -8.82
C ALA A 7 -16.14 -32.49 -8.40
N PHE A 8 -16.41 -33.70 -7.93
CA PHE A 8 -17.69 -34.06 -7.35
C PHE A 8 -17.51 -34.32 -5.85
N PHE A 9 -18.48 -33.91 -5.07
CA PHE A 9 -18.56 -34.28 -3.66
C PHE A 9 -19.53 -35.43 -3.49
N ALA A 10 -19.11 -36.47 -2.76
CA ALA A 10 -20.05 -37.41 -2.21
C ALA A 10 -20.71 -36.74 -0.99
N ALA A 11 -21.87 -36.13 -1.19
CA ALA A 11 -22.69 -35.69 -0.08
C ALA A 11 -23.29 -36.96 0.58
N MET A 12 -22.80 -37.36 1.75
CA MET A 12 -23.56 -38.19 2.62
C MET A 12 -24.58 -37.33 3.35
N GLY A 13 -25.56 -36.89 2.61
CA GLY A 13 -26.70 -36.19 3.16
C GLY A 13 -27.92 -36.67 2.41
N ILE A 14 -28.61 -37.62 2.94
CA ILE A 14 -29.96 -37.90 2.56
C ILE A 14 -30.74 -36.62 2.80
N ALA A 15 -31.29 -36.03 1.70
CA ALA A 15 -32.30 -35.01 1.81
C ALA A 15 -33.58 -35.61 2.37
N THR A 16 -33.59 -35.88 3.64
CA THR A 16 -34.76 -36.23 4.43
C THR A 16 -34.65 -35.45 5.72
N ALA A 17 -35.73 -34.77 6.10
CA ALA A 17 -35.86 -34.12 7.41
C ALA A 17 -35.21 -34.99 8.49
N LEU A 18 -34.10 -34.54 9.05
CA LEU A 18 -33.47 -35.20 10.17
C LEU A 18 -34.29 -34.83 11.41
N LEU A 19 -35.25 -35.69 11.78
CA LEU A 19 -35.90 -35.64 13.09
C LEU A 19 -34.88 -36.11 14.12
N VAL A 20 -34.20 -35.20 14.75
CA VAL A 20 -33.40 -35.48 15.95
C VAL A 20 -34.28 -35.25 17.15
N SER A 21 -34.84 -36.32 17.74
CA SER A 21 -35.46 -36.26 19.06
C SER A 21 -34.35 -36.18 20.12
N VAL A 22 -34.06 -34.98 20.60
CA VAL A 22 -33.23 -34.79 21.79
C VAL A 22 -34.15 -34.89 23.00
N SER A 23 -34.00 -35.94 23.83
CA SER A 23 -34.58 -35.99 25.14
C SER A 23 -33.82 -35.04 26.04
N ALA A 24 -34.25 -33.80 26.14
CA ALA A 24 -33.80 -32.93 27.21
C ALA A 24 -34.53 -33.33 28.48
N SER A 25 -33.79 -33.58 29.56
CA SER A 25 -34.37 -33.70 30.88
C SER A 25 -34.76 -32.31 31.34
N ALA A 26 -36.02 -31.94 31.10
CA ALA A 26 -36.56 -30.61 31.45
C ALA A 26 -37.29 -30.68 32.78
N ASP A 27 -36.93 -29.80 33.67
CA ASP A 27 -37.77 -29.35 34.76
C ASP A 27 -38.98 -28.57 34.18
N ASN A 28 -40.16 -29.14 34.30
CA ASN A 28 -41.47 -28.54 34.24
C ASN A 28 -41.73 -27.30 33.36
N SER A 29 -41.85 -27.43 32.03
CA SER A 29 -42.79 -26.66 31.23
C SER A 29 -43.23 -27.50 30.00
N ASP A 30 -44.54 -27.49 29.72
CA ASP A 30 -45.31 -28.38 28.83
C ASP A 30 -45.09 -28.15 27.31
N SER A 31 -43.90 -27.80 26.86
CA SER A 31 -43.62 -27.75 25.38
C SER A 31 -42.48 -28.67 25.03
N GLU A 32 -42.80 -29.71 24.26
CA GLU A 32 -41.81 -30.65 23.70
C GLU A 32 -40.79 -29.87 22.80
N VAL A 33 -39.50 -29.97 23.12
CA VAL A 33 -38.43 -29.39 22.31
C VAL A 33 -38.37 -30.14 20.98
N GLN A 34 -38.63 -29.44 19.90
CA GLN A 34 -38.59 -29.99 18.53
C GLN A 34 -37.50 -29.29 17.75
N VAL A 35 -36.40 -30.01 17.49
CA VAL A 35 -35.36 -29.61 16.53
C VAL A 35 -35.80 -30.02 15.13
N SER A 36 -35.94 -29.09 14.25
CA SER A 36 -36.24 -29.32 12.82
C SER A 36 -35.48 -28.32 11.97
N ILE A 37 -34.70 -28.81 11.03
CA ILE A 37 -33.93 -27.97 10.13
C ILE A 37 -33.99 -28.51 8.70
N ASP A 38 -34.27 -27.65 7.75
CA ASP A 38 -34.16 -27.94 6.33
C ASP A 38 -32.80 -27.47 5.82
N ILE A 39 -32.02 -28.38 5.24
CA ILE A 39 -30.73 -28.07 4.64
C ILE A 39 -30.86 -28.25 3.13
N THR A 40 -30.63 -27.17 2.40
CA THR A 40 -30.58 -27.18 0.95
C THR A 40 -29.24 -26.70 0.47
N TRP A 41 -28.80 -27.17 -0.67
CA TRP A 41 -27.58 -26.70 -1.33
C TRP A 41 -27.79 -26.64 -2.84
N ASP A 42 -26.99 -25.80 -3.51
CA ASP A 42 -26.93 -25.75 -4.97
C ASP A 42 -26.02 -26.85 -5.53
N SER A 43 -25.11 -26.56 -6.44
CA SER A 43 -24.16 -27.53 -6.95
C SER A 43 -22.96 -27.71 -6.02
N LEU A 44 -22.57 -28.95 -5.72
CA LEU A 44 -21.29 -29.31 -5.13
C LEU A 44 -20.28 -29.79 -6.20
N GLU A 45 -20.45 -29.34 -7.43
CA GLU A 45 -19.53 -29.57 -8.53
C GLU A 45 -18.64 -28.36 -8.72
N PHE A 46 -17.33 -28.55 -8.57
CA PHE A 46 -16.34 -27.50 -8.76
C PHE A 46 -15.44 -27.85 -9.95
N THR A 47 -15.06 -26.85 -10.72
CA THR A 47 -14.15 -27.01 -11.86
C THR A 47 -12.81 -26.38 -11.50
N TYR A 48 -11.72 -27.12 -11.60
CA TYR A 48 -10.37 -26.59 -11.49
C TYR A 48 -9.84 -26.26 -12.89
N THR A 49 -9.23 -25.07 -13.02
CA THR A 49 -8.56 -24.64 -14.25
C THR A 49 -7.12 -24.33 -13.93
N ASP A 50 -6.17 -24.88 -14.70
CA ASP A 50 -4.76 -24.52 -14.56
C ASP A 50 -4.54 -23.05 -14.96
N GLY A 51 -3.71 -22.35 -14.20
CA GLY A 51 -3.25 -21.01 -14.55
C GLY A 51 -2.38 -21.02 -15.81
N GLN A 52 -2.39 -19.93 -16.56
CA GLN A 52 -1.51 -19.73 -17.70
C GLN A 52 -0.19 -19.09 -17.25
N TRP A 53 0.93 -19.62 -17.76
CA TRP A 53 2.25 -19.03 -17.49
C TRP A 53 2.36 -17.67 -18.19
N ASP A 54 2.71 -16.65 -17.43
CA ASP A 54 3.00 -15.31 -17.93
C ASP A 54 4.52 -15.10 -17.94
N PRO A 55 5.13 -15.00 -19.12
CA PRO A 55 6.57 -14.83 -19.22
C PRO A 55 7.06 -13.42 -18.82
N GLU A 56 6.17 -12.43 -18.77
CA GLU A 56 6.55 -11.06 -18.38
C GLU A 56 6.67 -10.92 -16.87
N THR A 57 5.81 -11.58 -16.12
CA THR A 57 5.81 -11.53 -14.65
C THR A 57 6.44 -12.75 -13.99
N HIS A 58 6.89 -13.74 -14.78
CA HIS A 58 7.44 -15.03 -14.31
C HIS A 58 6.52 -15.73 -13.29
N SER A 59 5.22 -15.66 -13.51
CA SER A 59 4.20 -16.24 -12.63
C SER A 59 3.04 -16.87 -13.42
N TYR A 60 2.29 -17.75 -12.75
CA TYR A 60 1.05 -18.27 -13.33
C TYR A 60 -0.07 -17.30 -13.00
N LYS A 61 -0.77 -16.80 -14.04
CA LYS A 61 -1.95 -15.93 -13.93
C LYS A 61 -3.23 -16.71 -14.24
N GLY A 62 -4.27 -16.42 -13.48
CA GLY A 62 -5.55 -17.13 -13.55
C GLY A 62 -5.39 -18.59 -13.15
N GLY A 63 -6.46 -19.32 -13.15
CA GLY A 63 -6.52 -20.69 -12.67
C GLY A 63 -7.01 -20.76 -11.22
N GLY A 64 -7.45 -21.95 -10.83
CA GLY A 64 -8.05 -22.20 -9.53
C GLY A 64 -9.39 -22.92 -9.67
N TRP A 65 -10.09 -23.04 -8.55
CA TRP A 65 -11.40 -23.64 -8.47
C TRP A 65 -12.48 -22.65 -8.91
N SER A 66 -13.53 -23.17 -9.55
CA SER A 66 -14.69 -22.35 -9.90
C SER A 66 -15.37 -21.83 -8.63
N ASP A 67 -15.86 -20.60 -8.70
CA ASP A 67 -16.64 -19.97 -7.62
C ASP A 67 -18.15 -20.20 -7.77
N SER A 68 -18.54 -21.09 -8.70
CA SER A 68 -19.95 -21.46 -8.96
C SER A 68 -20.32 -22.67 -8.12
N GLY A 69 -21.34 -22.53 -7.28
CA GLY A 69 -21.83 -23.61 -6.40
C GLY A 69 -21.28 -23.53 -4.98
N GLY A 70 -21.54 -24.58 -4.21
CA GLY A 70 -21.09 -24.70 -2.82
C GLY A 70 -21.93 -23.93 -1.80
N ASN A 71 -23.06 -23.31 -2.20
CA ASN A 71 -23.92 -22.58 -1.27
C ASN A 71 -24.84 -23.55 -0.52
N PHE A 72 -24.84 -23.45 0.81
CA PHE A 72 -25.73 -24.16 1.72
C PHE A 72 -26.71 -23.16 2.32
N THR A 73 -27.99 -23.51 2.35
CA THR A 73 -29.03 -22.75 3.06
C THR A 73 -29.63 -23.64 4.11
N LEU A 74 -29.60 -23.19 5.35
CA LEU A 74 -30.21 -23.85 6.49
C LEU A 74 -31.42 -23.05 6.93
N THR A 75 -32.57 -23.70 7.06
CA THR A 75 -33.82 -23.08 7.51
C THR A 75 -34.28 -23.81 8.76
N ASN A 76 -34.40 -23.13 9.88
CA ASN A 76 -34.91 -23.68 11.11
C ASN A 76 -36.44 -23.68 11.09
N THR A 77 -37.02 -24.86 11.04
CA THR A 77 -38.47 -25.09 11.07
C THR A 77 -38.95 -25.64 12.43
N GLY A 78 -38.03 -25.77 13.39
CA GLY A 78 -38.30 -26.21 14.77
C GLY A 78 -38.75 -25.07 15.67
N ASN A 79 -38.86 -25.40 16.97
CA ASN A 79 -39.29 -24.45 18.00
C ASN A 79 -38.14 -24.05 18.98
N VAL A 80 -36.90 -24.40 18.65
CA VAL A 80 -35.69 -24.01 19.38
C VAL A 80 -34.64 -23.50 18.39
N GLY A 81 -33.76 -22.59 18.81
CA GLY A 81 -32.59 -22.20 18.05
C GLY A 81 -31.67 -23.40 17.83
N VAL A 82 -31.01 -23.46 16.68
CA VAL A 82 -30.08 -24.53 16.35
C VAL A 82 -28.74 -23.97 15.93
N MET A 83 -27.68 -24.70 16.25
CA MET A 83 -26.32 -24.44 15.79
C MET A 83 -25.93 -25.53 14.80
N ALA A 84 -25.41 -25.10 13.66
CA ALA A 84 -24.91 -26.00 12.61
C ALA A 84 -23.41 -25.80 12.43
N ASP A 85 -22.64 -26.89 12.57
CA ASP A 85 -21.20 -26.94 12.35
C ASP A 85 -20.91 -27.59 11.00
N PHE A 86 -20.19 -26.87 10.13
CA PHE A 86 -19.73 -27.36 8.83
C PHE A 86 -18.29 -27.82 8.92
N SER A 87 -18.00 -28.97 8.38
CA SER A 87 -16.62 -29.45 8.24
C SER A 87 -16.40 -30.06 6.86
N TYR A 88 -15.18 -29.89 6.35
CA TYR A 88 -14.68 -30.50 5.14
C TYR A 88 -13.57 -31.48 5.45
N LYS A 89 -13.67 -32.68 4.92
CA LYS A 89 -12.63 -33.71 5.01
C LYS A 89 -12.21 -34.09 3.59
N GLN A 90 -10.94 -33.88 3.28
CA GLN A 90 -10.38 -34.28 1.99
C GLN A 90 -10.45 -35.78 1.74
N ALA A 91 -10.59 -36.17 0.48
CA ALA A 91 -10.50 -37.56 0.07
C ALA A 91 -9.05 -38.06 0.12
N GLU A 92 -8.87 -39.36 0.18
CA GLU A 92 -7.54 -39.98 0.15
C GLU A 92 -6.82 -39.64 -1.16
N GLY A 93 -5.56 -39.23 -1.06
CA GLY A 93 -4.76 -38.76 -2.21
C GLY A 93 -5.05 -37.33 -2.64
N MET A 94 -5.88 -36.57 -1.89
CA MET A 94 -6.24 -35.19 -2.15
C MET A 94 -5.79 -34.22 -1.04
N GLU A 95 -4.68 -34.49 -0.39
CA GLU A 95 -4.20 -33.79 0.80
C GLU A 95 -3.90 -32.30 0.53
N GLU A 96 -3.62 -31.94 -0.74
CA GLU A 96 -3.37 -30.56 -1.16
C GLU A 96 -4.67 -29.74 -1.34
N ILE A 97 -5.85 -30.42 -1.41
CA ILE A 97 -7.13 -29.73 -1.60
C ILE A 97 -7.76 -29.46 -0.24
N LYS A 98 -7.99 -28.20 0.05
CA LYS A 98 -8.65 -27.74 1.28
C LYS A 98 -9.99 -27.09 0.93
N GLY A 99 -10.97 -27.35 1.78
CA GLY A 99 -12.29 -26.72 1.70
C GLY A 99 -12.47 -25.76 2.88
N TYR A 100 -12.99 -24.59 2.56
CA TYR A 100 -13.28 -23.54 3.55
C TYR A 100 -14.73 -23.14 3.42
N PHE A 101 -15.39 -22.97 4.54
CA PHE A 101 -16.75 -22.43 4.60
C PHE A 101 -16.69 -20.93 4.92
N SER A 102 -17.55 -20.15 4.27
CA SER A 102 -17.71 -18.73 4.62
C SER A 102 -18.13 -18.54 6.09
N SER A 103 -18.79 -19.55 6.63
CA SER A 103 -19.08 -19.71 8.05
C SER A 103 -19.06 -21.19 8.38
N SER A 104 -18.06 -21.64 9.15
CA SER A 104 -17.97 -23.04 9.58
C SER A 104 -19.01 -23.37 10.65
N LYS A 105 -19.56 -22.35 11.32
CA LYS A 105 -20.57 -22.46 12.35
C LYS A 105 -21.68 -21.45 12.12
N LEU A 106 -22.94 -21.91 12.08
CA LEU A 106 -24.12 -21.07 11.91
C LEU A 106 -25.08 -21.27 13.08
N ILE A 107 -25.50 -20.19 13.72
CA ILE A 107 -26.68 -20.18 14.57
C ILE A 107 -27.87 -19.81 13.72
N VAL A 108 -28.87 -20.68 13.71
CA VAL A 108 -30.10 -20.51 12.93
C VAL A 108 -31.26 -20.34 13.90
N PRO A 109 -31.71 -19.09 14.16
CA PRO A 109 -32.87 -18.81 15.01
C PRO A 109 -34.15 -19.48 14.51
N ILE A 110 -35.15 -19.56 15.38
CA ILE A 110 -36.48 -20.11 15.03
C ILE A 110 -37.07 -19.36 13.82
N SER A 111 -37.56 -20.12 12.84
CA SER A 111 -38.20 -19.59 11.63
C SER A 111 -37.28 -18.75 10.73
N GLU A 112 -35.96 -18.80 10.92
CA GLU A 112 -35.01 -18.08 10.10
C GLU A 112 -34.18 -19.04 9.21
N SER A 113 -33.55 -18.43 8.17
CA SER A 113 -32.60 -19.12 7.31
C SER A 113 -31.23 -18.46 7.39
N ARG A 114 -30.18 -19.28 7.31
CA ARG A 114 -28.77 -18.83 7.24
C ARG A 114 -28.06 -19.58 6.13
N ASN A 115 -27.03 -18.93 5.60
CA ASN A 115 -26.26 -19.47 4.47
C ASN A 115 -24.79 -19.62 4.83
N SER A 116 -24.16 -20.67 4.28
CA SER A 116 -22.71 -20.81 4.25
C SER A 116 -22.28 -21.27 2.86
N LYS A 117 -21.12 -20.83 2.41
CA LYS A 117 -20.56 -21.17 1.11
C LYS A 117 -19.26 -21.95 1.28
N LEU A 118 -19.13 -23.11 0.63
CA LEU A 118 -17.89 -23.84 0.53
C LEU A 118 -17.07 -23.31 -0.64
N THR A 119 -15.82 -22.99 -0.39
CA THR A 119 -14.80 -22.69 -1.39
C THR A 119 -13.65 -23.68 -1.30
N LEU A 120 -13.03 -24.00 -2.43
CA LEU A 120 -11.88 -24.91 -2.49
C LEU A 120 -10.59 -24.17 -2.78
N SER A 121 -9.49 -24.62 -2.20
CA SER A 121 -8.14 -24.18 -2.51
C SER A 121 -7.20 -25.38 -2.74
N GLY A 122 -5.98 -25.08 -3.18
CA GLY A 122 -4.98 -26.11 -3.50
C GLY A 122 -5.12 -26.63 -4.93
N LYS A 123 -4.10 -27.36 -5.40
CA LYS A 123 -4.01 -27.87 -6.75
C LYS A 123 -4.21 -29.39 -6.76
N PRO A 124 -5.07 -29.95 -7.66
CA PRO A 124 -5.15 -31.39 -7.83
C PRO A 124 -3.80 -31.99 -8.28
N THR A 125 -3.39 -33.09 -7.68
CA THR A 125 -2.13 -33.78 -8.01
C THR A 125 -2.16 -34.50 -9.36
N ALA A 126 -3.34 -34.73 -9.92
CA ALA A 126 -3.55 -35.35 -11.22
C ALA A 126 -4.77 -34.77 -11.93
N HIS A 127 -4.79 -34.87 -13.26
CA HIS A 127 -5.92 -34.45 -14.07
C HIS A 127 -6.88 -35.63 -14.29
N PHE A 128 -8.11 -35.46 -13.83
CA PHE A 128 -9.21 -36.41 -14.02
C PHE A 128 -10.39 -35.71 -14.70
N GLU A 129 -11.19 -36.43 -15.44
CA GLU A 129 -12.44 -35.85 -16.01
C GLU A 129 -13.47 -35.54 -14.92
N SER A 130 -13.48 -36.33 -13.84
CA SER A 130 -14.24 -36.09 -12.61
C SER A 130 -13.65 -36.90 -11.44
N MET A 131 -13.70 -36.32 -10.27
CA MET A 131 -13.19 -36.99 -9.05
C MET A 131 -13.92 -36.50 -7.80
N THR A 132 -13.98 -37.33 -6.77
CA THR A 132 -14.37 -36.90 -5.42
C THR A 132 -13.17 -36.32 -4.71
N VAL A 133 -13.22 -35.04 -4.32
CA VAL A 133 -12.10 -34.34 -3.68
C VAL A 133 -12.25 -34.29 -2.15
N GLY A 134 -13.46 -34.53 -1.63
CA GLY A 134 -13.68 -34.55 -0.18
C GLY A 134 -15.14 -34.84 0.20
N THR A 135 -15.42 -34.74 1.47
CA THR A 135 -16.75 -34.90 2.07
C THR A 135 -17.06 -33.70 2.94
N VAL A 136 -18.27 -33.18 2.77
CA VAL A 136 -18.84 -32.14 3.63
C VAL A 136 -19.70 -32.84 4.71
N THR A 137 -19.53 -32.43 5.95
CA THR A 137 -20.39 -32.83 7.06
C THR A 137 -21.00 -31.61 7.70
N VAL A 138 -22.30 -31.66 7.97
CA VAL A 138 -23.05 -30.62 8.71
C VAL A 138 -23.59 -31.30 9.97
N ASN A 139 -23.10 -30.88 11.14
CA ASN A 139 -23.59 -31.32 12.44
C ASN A 139 -24.54 -30.27 13.00
N VAL A 140 -25.73 -30.66 13.39
CA VAL A 140 -26.73 -29.76 13.94
C VAL A 140 -26.99 -30.14 15.42
N THR A 141 -26.86 -29.14 16.29
CA THR A 141 -27.12 -29.28 17.74
C THR A 141 -28.13 -28.21 18.15
N THR A 142 -28.77 -28.43 19.33
CA THR A 142 -29.53 -27.34 19.95
C THR A 142 -28.58 -26.24 20.39
N ASP A 143 -29.01 -25.03 20.26
CA ASP A 143 -28.32 -23.90 20.88
C ASP A 143 -28.62 -23.94 22.40
N ASP A 144 -27.67 -24.51 23.17
CA ASP A 144 -27.76 -24.65 24.61
C ASP A 144 -27.55 -23.37 25.41
N SER A 145 -27.58 -22.18 24.78
CA SER A 145 -27.41 -20.90 25.46
C SER A 145 -28.56 -20.53 26.45
N GLY A 146 -29.54 -21.43 26.59
CA GLY A 146 -30.48 -21.40 27.70
C GLY A 146 -31.60 -20.37 27.64
N ASP A 147 -31.72 -19.66 26.53
CA ASP A 147 -32.81 -18.69 26.36
C ASP A 147 -33.72 -19.09 25.18
N ALA A 148 -34.88 -19.56 25.47
CA ALA A 148 -35.92 -20.00 24.53
C ALA A 148 -36.58 -18.82 23.78
N GLY A 149 -35.97 -17.68 23.72
CA GLY A 149 -36.47 -16.49 23.08
C GLY A 149 -35.34 -15.49 22.89
N ASP A 150 -34.82 -15.42 21.65
CA ASP A 150 -33.97 -14.32 21.20
C ASP A 150 -32.47 -14.38 21.60
N SER A 151 -31.80 -15.50 21.41
CA SER A 151 -30.34 -15.50 21.39
C SER A 151 -29.81 -15.15 20.02
N THR A 152 -30.15 -13.94 19.57
CA THR A 152 -29.44 -13.27 18.48
C THR A 152 -28.03 -12.98 18.97
N ILE A 153 -26.99 -13.62 18.35
CA ILE A 153 -25.62 -13.15 18.55
C ILE A 153 -25.60 -11.69 18.14
N THR A 154 -25.20 -10.82 19.07
CA THR A 154 -25.01 -9.41 18.81
C THR A 154 -23.61 -9.00 19.26
N GLY A 155 -23.01 -8.03 18.59
CA GLY A 155 -21.66 -7.60 18.90
C GLY A 155 -20.60 -8.53 18.31
N TRP A 156 -19.44 -8.53 18.95
CA TRP A 156 -18.25 -9.29 18.48
C TRP A 156 -18.39 -10.79 18.76
N TYR A 157 -18.08 -11.58 17.72
CA TYR A 157 -18.03 -13.04 17.80
C TYR A 157 -16.69 -13.52 17.23
N LYS A 158 -16.03 -14.39 17.96
CA LYS A 158 -14.80 -15.06 17.53
C LYS A 158 -15.11 -16.51 17.20
N ASP A 159 -14.75 -16.94 16.02
CA ASP A 159 -14.75 -18.36 15.67
C ASP A 159 -13.54 -19.03 16.32
N GLU A 160 -13.80 -19.99 17.20
CA GLU A 160 -12.74 -20.68 17.97
C GLU A 160 -11.91 -21.65 17.11
N GLU A 161 -12.44 -22.11 15.97
CA GLU A 161 -11.75 -23.02 15.06
C GLU A 161 -10.79 -22.29 14.14
N THR A 162 -11.25 -21.19 13.53
CA THR A 162 -10.45 -20.41 12.56
C THR A 162 -9.69 -19.27 13.24
N GLY A 163 -10.16 -18.82 14.41
CA GLY A 163 -9.66 -17.65 15.10
C GLY A 163 -10.14 -16.33 14.48
N ASP A 164 -11.02 -16.40 13.50
CA ASP A 164 -11.56 -15.23 12.80
C ASP A 164 -12.59 -14.51 13.65
N TRP A 165 -12.70 -13.21 13.44
CA TRP A 165 -13.65 -12.36 14.12
C TRP A 165 -14.74 -11.88 13.18
N TYR A 166 -15.97 -11.81 13.73
CA TYR A 166 -17.19 -11.36 13.07
C TYR A 166 -17.90 -10.35 13.96
N TYR A 167 -18.70 -9.51 13.36
CA TYR A 167 -19.55 -8.58 14.11
C TYR A 167 -21.01 -8.69 13.66
N TYR A 168 -21.89 -8.82 14.64
CA TYR A 168 -23.35 -8.88 14.43
C TYR A 168 -23.99 -7.60 14.96
N ASP A 169 -24.86 -7.00 14.17
CA ASP A 169 -25.60 -5.80 14.57
C ASP A 169 -26.57 -6.09 15.72
N LYS A 170 -27.24 -5.04 16.21
CA LYS A 170 -28.22 -5.17 17.31
C LYS A 170 -29.41 -6.08 17.00
N ASN A 171 -29.63 -6.44 15.74
CA ASN A 171 -30.69 -7.34 15.28
C ASN A 171 -30.14 -8.75 15.00
N GLY A 172 -28.85 -9.01 15.31
CA GLY A 172 -28.20 -10.29 15.04
C GLY A 172 -27.85 -10.54 13.58
N LYS A 173 -27.86 -9.49 12.75
CA LYS A 173 -27.44 -9.60 11.36
C LYS A 173 -25.92 -9.49 11.27
N LEU A 174 -25.27 -10.45 10.59
CA LEU A 174 -23.85 -10.37 10.27
C LEU A 174 -23.56 -9.11 9.46
N VAL A 175 -22.56 -8.34 9.90
CA VAL A 175 -22.15 -7.10 9.26
C VAL A 175 -21.06 -7.39 8.24
N THR A 176 -21.19 -6.82 7.05
CA THR A 176 -20.20 -6.81 5.97
C THR A 176 -19.90 -5.38 5.57
N GLY A 177 -18.70 -5.13 5.01
CA GLY A 177 -18.25 -3.78 4.65
C GLY A 177 -17.86 -2.95 5.89
N TRP A 178 -17.94 -1.64 5.76
CA TRP A 178 -17.55 -0.67 6.79
C TRP A 178 -18.55 -0.58 7.93
N PHE A 179 -18.06 -0.61 9.18
CA PHE A 179 -18.91 -0.47 10.37
C PHE A 179 -18.18 0.11 11.57
N LYS A 180 -18.97 0.51 12.58
CA LYS A 180 -18.50 0.84 13.93
C LYS A 180 -19.23 -0.06 14.93
N ASP A 181 -18.55 -0.50 15.96
CA ASP A 181 -19.09 -1.37 16.99
C ASP A 181 -19.87 -0.66 18.11
N GLY A 182 -20.15 0.64 17.89
CA GLY A 182 -20.71 1.56 18.90
C GLY A 182 -19.67 2.49 19.52
N GLY A 183 -18.38 2.27 19.24
CA GLY A 183 -17.27 3.15 19.56
C GLY A 183 -16.99 4.20 18.48
N SER A 184 -15.81 4.83 18.56
CA SER A 184 -15.32 5.81 17.56
C SER A 184 -14.64 5.14 16.37
N GLU A 185 -14.07 3.96 16.59
CA GLU A 185 -13.21 3.27 15.66
C GLU A 185 -13.98 2.68 14.47
N TRP A 186 -13.37 2.71 13.30
CA TRP A 186 -13.85 2.04 12.11
C TRP A 186 -13.24 0.65 11.97
N TYR A 187 -14.05 -0.25 11.45
CA TYR A 187 -13.69 -1.63 11.11
C TYR A 187 -14.17 -1.95 9.71
N TYR A 188 -13.57 -2.94 9.09
CA TYR A 188 -14.02 -3.47 7.80
C TYR A 188 -14.16 -4.98 7.89
N ALA A 189 -15.30 -5.51 7.48
CA ALA A 189 -15.55 -6.93 7.30
C ALA A 189 -15.69 -7.23 5.81
N ASP A 190 -15.08 -8.32 5.35
CA ASP A 190 -15.17 -8.75 3.97
C ASP A 190 -16.60 -9.21 3.59
N GLU A 191 -16.78 -9.72 2.37
CA GLU A 191 -18.08 -10.18 1.86
C GLU A 191 -18.65 -11.34 2.68
N ASP A 192 -17.80 -12.10 3.34
CA ASP A 192 -18.15 -13.22 4.21
C ASP A 192 -18.37 -12.78 5.68
N GLY A 193 -18.25 -11.49 5.96
CA GLY A 193 -18.39 -10.89 7.29
C GLY A 193 -17.18 -11.06 8.20
N LYS A 194 -16.05 -11.55 7.67
CA LYS A 194 -14.83 -11.74 8.42
C LYS A 194 -14.09 -10.41 8.60
N LEU A 195 -13.69 -10.10 9.83
CA LEU A 195 -12.92 -8.91 10.17
C LEU A 195 -11.58 -8.90 9.44
N VAL A 196 -11.35 -7.86 8.63
CA VAL A 196 -10.11 -7.69 7.87
C VAL A 196 -9.03 -7.05 8.74
N ARG A 197 -7.79 -7.57 8.62
CA ARG A 197 -6.59 -7.06 9.27
C ARG A 197 -5.46 -6.93 8.28
N GLY A 198 -4.55 -5.99 8.54
CA GLY A 198 -3.47 -5.67 7.61
C GLY A 198 -3.95 -4.86 6.42
N TRP A 199 -3.29 -5.03 5.28
CA TRP A 199 -3.57 -4.29 4.05
C TRP A 199 -4.78 -4.83 3.31
N PHE A 200 -5.68 -3.94 2.86
CA PHE A 200 -6.87 -4.33 2.09
C PHE A 200 -7.39 -3.22 1.19
N LYS A 201 -8.29 -3.59 0.28
CA LYS A 201 -9.16 -2.69 -0.50
C LYS A 201 -10.61 -3.04 -0.21
N ASP A 202 -11.46 -2.03 -0.19
CA ASP A 202 -12.89 -2.17 0.11
C ASP A 202 -13.79 -2.46 -1.13
N GLY A 203 -13.14 -2.88 -2.22
CA GLY A 203 -13.78 -3.03 -3.54
C GLY A 203 -13.57 -1.83 -4.46
N GLY A 204 -12.98 -0.74 -3.96
CA GLY A 204 -12.50 0.42 -4.71
C GLY A 204 -11.02 0.29 -5.09
N ASP A 205 -10.43 1.41 -5.54
CA ASP A 205 -9.01 1.48 -5.91
C ASP A 205 -8.11 1.85 -4.72
N ASP A 206 -8.68 2.42 -3.66
CA ASP A 206 -7.97 2.91 -2.50
C ASP A 206 -7.46 1.77 -1.61
N TRP A 207 -6.26 1.93 -1.07
CA TRP A 207 -5.69 1.03 -0.08
C TRP A 207 -5.97 1.53 1.34
N TYR A 208 -6.19 0.58 2.23
CA TYR A 208 -6.41 0.78 3.66
C TYR A 208 -5.53 -0.17 4.47
N TYR A 209 -5.35 0.14 5.73
CA TYR A 209 -4.67 -0.73 6.69
C TYR A 209 -5.48 -0.82 7.99
N SER A 210 -5.70 -2.03 8.47
CA SER A 210 -6.24 -2.27 9.81
C SER A 210 -5.19 -2.93 10.70
N ASP A 211 -5.17 -2.54 11.96
CA ASP A 211 -4.27 -3.12 12.96
C ASP A 211 -4.65 -4.57 13.32
N ASN A 212 -3.91 -5.16 14.27
CA ASN A 212 -4.15 -6.53 14.73
C ASN A 212 -5.50 -6.72 15.42
N ASP A 213 -6.11 -5.64 15.91
CA ASP A 213 -7.46 -5.63 16.48
C ASP A 213 -8.53 -5.39 15.41
N GLY A 214 -8.14 -5.17 14.15
CA GLY A 214 -9.02 -4.87 13.02
C GLY A 214 -9.45 -3.41 12.93
N LYS A 215 -8.87 -2.52 13.74
CA LYS A 215 -9.18 -1.08 13.71
C LYS A 215 -8.51 -0.42 12.52
N LEU A 216 -9.27 0.41 11.82
CA LEU A 216 -8.75 1.21 10.71
C LEU A 216 -7.64 2.13 11.20
N HIS A 217 -6.51 2.10 10.50
CA HIS A 217 -5.37 2.98 10.77
C HIS A 217 -5.53 4.32 10.05
N THR A 218 -5.19 5.40 10.75
CA THR A 218 -5.08 6.76 10.19
C THR A 218 -3.74 7.35 10.61
N GLY A 219 -3.23 8.33 9.85
CA GLY A 219 -1.93 8.95 10.12
C GLY A 219 -0.74 8.12 9.66
N TRP A 220 0.39 8.27 10.34
CA TRP A 220 1.66 7.66 9.98
C TRP A 220 1.75 6.20 10.37
N LEU A 221 2.21 5.34 9.45
CA LEU A 221 2.46 3.92 9.66
C LEU A 221 3.87 3.55 9.19
N ILE A 222 4.68 3.01 10.10
CA ILE A 222 5.91 2.31 9.72
C ILE A 222 5.54 0.86 9.54
N SER A 223 5.84 0.28 8.37
CA SER A 223 5.40 -1.07 8.00
C SER A 223 5.73 -2.10 9.10
N PRO A 224 4.72 -2.74 9.69
CA PRO A 224 4.93 -3.72 10.76
C PRO A 224 5.43 -5.08 10.25
N ASP A 225 5.28 -5.37 8.95
CA ASP A 225 5.44 -6.72 8.38
C ASP A 225 6.72 -6.90 7.56
N GLY A 226 7.85 -6.36 8.01
CA GLY A 226 9.16 -6.67 7.40
C GLY A 226 9.36 -6.11 5.98
N PHE A 227 8.54 -5.21 5.51
CA PHE A 227 8.77 -4.40 4.32
C PHE A 227 9.81 -3.30 4.61
N ASN A 228 11.04 -3.68 4.95
CA ASN A 228 12.22 -2.82 5.04
C ASN A 228 11.97 -1.43 5.67
N GLU A 229 11.25 -1.36 6.81
CA GLU A 229 11.00 -0.11 7.55
C GLU A 229 10.41 1.03 6.68
N GLN A 230 9.56 0.70 5.71
CA GLN A 230 8.93 1.70 4.87
C GLN A 230 7.83 2.44 5.63
N THR A 231 7.72 3.74 5.39
CA THR A 231 6.73 4.60 6.01
C THR A 231 5.61 4.94 5.03
N PHE A 232 4.38 4.89 5.53
CA PHE A 232 3.15 5.22 4.83
C PHE A 232 2.39 6.29 5.60
N TYR A 233 1.46 6.95 4.94
CA TYR A 233 0.51 7.86 5.57
C TYR A 233 -0.90 7.55 5.10
N PHE A 234 -1.85 7.58 6.05
CA PHE A 234 -3.28 7.39 5.79
C PHE A 234 -4.02 8.67 6.21
N ASP A 235 -4.93 9.12 5.38
CA ASP A 235 -5.75 10.29 5.69
C ASP A 235 -6.77 10.01 6.82
N ASP A 236 -7.59 11.01 7.16
CA ASP A 236 -8.60 10.88 8.22
C ASP A 236 -9.70 9.87 7.88
N ASP A 237 -9.88 9.54 6.60
CA ASP A 237 -10.80 8.49 6.13
C ASP A 237 -10.11 7.11 6.06
N GLY A 238 -8.84 7.02 6.45
CA GLY A 238 -8.03 5.80 6.45
C GLY A 238 -7.52 5.38 5.08
N LYS A 239 -7.58 6.25 4.07
CA LYS A 239 -7.06 5.97 2.74
C LYS A 239 -5.56 6.21 2.68
N MET A 240 -4.83 5.27 2.07
CA MET A 240 -3.39 5.41 1.85
C MET A 240 -3.10 6.60 0.95
N HIS A 241 -2.23 7.50 1.41
CA HIS A 241 -1.83 8.69 0.67
C HIS A 241 -0.77 8.36 -0.39
N THR A 242 -0.88 9.00 -1.56
CA THR A 242 0.11 9.01 -2.62
C THR A 242 0.36 10.44 -3.09
N GLY A 243 1.55 10.72 -3.64
CA GLY A 243 1.90 12.05 -4.09
C GLY A 243 2.38 12.98 -2.97
N TRP A 244 2.16 14.28 -3.14
CA TRP A 244 2.64 15.31 -2.23
C TRP A 244 1.78 15.44 -0.99
N LEU A 245 2.44 15.51 0.18
CA LEU A 245 1.81 15.77 1.48
C LEU A 245 2.54 16.91 2.18
N VAL A 246 1.80 17.95 2.55
CA VAL A 246 2.26 18.93 3.54
C VAL A 246 1.76 18.47 4.90
N SER A 247 2.65 18.32 5.87
CA SER A 247 2.33 17.74 7.18
C SER A 247 1.08 18.39 7.81
N PRO A 248 0.03 17.60 8.06
CA PRO A 248 -1.23 18.13 8.60
C PRO A 248 -1.13 18.46 10.08
N ASP A 249 -0.24 17.83 10.85
CA ASP A 249 -0.24 17.90 12.31
C ASP A 249 1.08 18.40 12.90
N GLY A 250 1.26 19.72 12.92
CA GLY A 250 2.24 20.36 13.82
C GLY A 250 3.72 20.09 13.54
N PHE A 251 4.07 19.39 12.49
CA PHE A 251 5.44 19.23 12.01
C PHE A 251 5.84 20.41 11.10
N ASN A 252 5.80 21.61 11.60
CA ASN A 252 6.39 22.83 11.01
C ASN A 252 6.29 22.94 9.47
N GLU A 253 5.13 22.68 8.89
CA GLU A 253 4.87 22.77 7.43
C GLU A 253 5.87 21.95 6.57
N GLN A 254 6.34 20.81 7.06
CA GLN A 254 7.21 19.92 6.31
C GLN A 254 6.47 19.29 5.13
N THR A 255 7.17 19.13 4.02
CA THR A 255 6.61 18.51 2.81
C THR A 255 7.23 17.14 2.60
N PHE A 256 6.39 16.16 2.27
CA PHE A 256 6.73 14.77 1.99
C PHE A 256 6.23 14.41 0.60
N TYR A 257 6.73 13.31 0.07
CA TYR A 257 6.22 12.69 -1.15
C TYR A 257 6.10 11.20 -0.96
N PHE A 258 4.96 10.64 -1.41
CA PHE A 258 4.70 9.21 -1.41
C PHE A 258 4.60 8.73 -2.85
N ASP A 259 5.27 7.62 -3.16
CA ASP A 259 5.20 7.04 -4.51
C ASP A 259 3.81 6.42 -4.79
N ASP A 260 3.64 5.85 -5.99
CA ASP A 260 2.36 5.25 -6.39
C ASP A 260 1.98 4.01 -5.55
N ASP A 261 2.95 3.42 -4.86
CA ASP A 261 2.74 2.32 -3.90
C ASP A 261 2.47 2.84 -2.48
N GLY A 262 2.36 4.15 -2.28
CA GLY A 262 2.14 4.82 -0.99
C GLY A 262 3.36 4.86 -0.08
N LYS A 263 4.54 4.52 -0.57
CA LYS A 263 5.78 4.54 0.20
C LYS A 263 6.36 5.93 0.28
N MET A 264 6.72 6.38 1.47
CA MET A 264 7.40 7.66 1.66
C MET A 264 8.73 7.68 0.91
N HIS A 265 8.92 8.69 0.07
CA HIS A 265 10.13 8.85 -0.72
C HIS A 265 11.28 9.43 0.12
N ILE A 266 12.49 8.91 -0.08
CA ILE A 266 13.73 9.41 0.47
C ILE A 266 14.78 9.54 -0.64
N GLY A 267 15.68 10.52 -0.53
CA GLY A 267 16.71 10.77 -1.54
C GLY A 267 16.22 11.64 -2.70
N TRP A 268 16.84 11.48 -3.87
CA TRP A 268 16.52 12.26 -5.06
C TRP A 268 15.26 11.77 -5.76
N LEU A 269 14.33 12.70 -6.02
CA LEU A 269 13.10 12.47 -6.76
C LEU A 269 13.11 13.24 -8.07
N ILE A 270 12.93 12.54 -9.19
CA ILE A 270 12.97 13.12 -10.54
C ILE A 270 11.56 13.10 -11.15
N SER A 271 11.11 14.25 -11.61
CA SER A 271 9.86 14.39 -12.36
C SER A 271 8.63 13.76 -11.69
N PRO A 272 8.37 14.03 -10.40
CA PRO A 272 7.18 13.51 -9.74
C PRO A 272 5.90 14.04 -10.41
N LEU A 273 4.79 13.41 -10.10
CA LEU A 273 3.47 13.82 -10.59
C LEU A 273 3.23 15.32 -10.33
N GLY A 274 2.86 16.07 -11.39
CA GLY A 274 2.65 17.52 -11.31
C GLY A 274 3.91 18.38 -11.41
N ALA A 275 5.12 17.79 -11.43
CA ALA A 275 6.39 18.52 -11.46
C ALA A 275 7.37 17.98 -12.53
N LYS A 276 6.87 17.72 -13.73
CA LYS A 276 7.66 17.17 -14.85
C LYS A 276 8.93 17.97 -15.13
N GLY A 277 10.07 17.28 -15.20
CA GLY A 277 11.39 17.87 -15.47
C GLY A 277 12.03 18.55 -14.25
N LYS A 278 11.40 18.51 -13.08
CA LYS A 278 11.96 19.05 -11.83
C LYS A 278 12.58 17.93 -10.99
N MET A 279 13.57 18.29 -10.19
CA MET A 279 14.21 17.39 -9.22
C MET A 279 14.07 17.95 -7.80
N PHE A 280 13.90 17.05 -6.85
CA PHE A 280 13.75 17.34 -5.42
C PHE A 280 14.64 16.40 -4.64
N TYR A 281 14.96 16.77 -3.41
CA TYR A 281 15.67 15.89 -2.48
C TYR A 281 14.92 15.80 -1.15
N PHE A 282 14.79 14.58 -0.65
CA PHE A 282 14.18 14.26 0.63
C PHE A 282 15.22 13.62 1.56
N ASP A 283 15.29 14.08 2.79
CA ASP A 283 16.22 13.51 3.76
C ASP A 283 15.82 12.10 4.21
N PRO A 284 16.61 11.40 5.03
CA PRO A 284 16.27 10.06 5.52
C PRO A 284 14.98 9.99 6.35
N MET A 285 14.44 11.13 6.78
CA MET A 285 13.15 11.23 7.47
C MET A 285 12.00 11.51 6.49
N GLY A 286 12.29 11.56 5.18
CA GLY A 286 11.32 11.85 4.13
C GLY A 286 10.96 13.32 3.98
N VAL A 287 11.66 14.22 4.67
CA VAL A 287 11.38 15.67 4.62
C VAL A 287 12.03 16.28 3.39
N MET A 288 11.21 16.98 2.57
CA MET A 288 11.71 17.73 1.41
C MET A 288 12.70 18.80 1.86
N GLN A 289 13.87 18.79 1.26
CA GLN A 289 14.92 19.73 1.57
C GLN A 289 14.81 21.02 0.72
N THR A 290 15.27 22.14 1.29
CA THR A 290 15.37 23.44 0.64
C THR A 290 16.70 24.10 0.99
N GLY A 291 17.16 25.04 0.16
CA GLY A 291 18.45 25.72 0.37
C GLY A 291 19.64 24.87 -0.08
N TRP A 292 20.76 25.07 0.60
CA TRP A 292 22.00 24.37 0.26
C TRP A 292 22.00 22.90 0.69
N TYR A 293 22.36 22.03 -0.22
CA TYR A 293 22.47 20.59 0.02
C TYR A 293 23.80 20.06 -0.53
N VAL A 294 24.44 19.16 0.22
CA VAL A 294 25.73 18.56 -0.14
C VAL A 294 25.57 17.05 -0.25
N ASP A 295 25.90 16.49 -1.41
CA ASP A 295 25.93 15.05 -1.65
C ASP A 295 27.31 14.65 -2.15
N GLY A 296 28.06 13.98 -1.31
CA GLY A 296 29.45 13.64 -1.59
C GLY A 296 30.30 14.90 -1.82
N ASN A 297 30.84 15.04 -3.02
CA ASN A 297 31.65 16.20 -3.44
C ASN A 297 30.82 17.28 -4.15
N ASN A 298 29.55 17.02 -4.44
CA ASN A 298 28.69 17.92 -5.17
C ASN A 298 27.89 18.80 -4.21
N ARG A 299 27.68 20.04 -4.61
CA ARG A 299 26.80 20.99 -3.91
C ARG A 299 25.65 21.36 -4.80
N PHE A 300 24.46 21.36 -4.24
CA PHE A 300 23.21 21.67 -4.90
C PHE A 300 22.53 22.82 -4.19
N TYR A 301 21.64 23.48 -4.90
CA TYR A 301 20.74 24.46 -4.30
C TYR A 301 19.30 24.08 -4.62
N LEU A 302 18.50 23.91 -3.59
CA LEU A 302 17.08 23.61 -3.67
C LEU A 302 16.30 24.89 -3.38
N GLY A 303 15.43 25.29 -4.28
CA GLY A 303 14.60 26.50 -4.13
C GLY A 303 13.68 26.40 -2.88
N ALA A 304 13.00 27.47 -2.57
CA ALA A 304 12.01 27.48 -1.49
C ALA A 304 10.84 26.52 -1.75
N ASP A 305 10.60 26.18 -3.02
CA ASP A 305 9.63 25.17 -3.46
C ASP A 305 10.22 23.75 -3.51
N GLY A 306 11.45 23.53 -3.01
CA GLY A 306 12.18 22.27 -3.06
C GLY A 306 12.79 21.93 -4.41
N THR A 307 12.52 22.69 -5.47
CA THR A 307 13.05 22.40 -6.81
C THR A 307 14.55 22.60 -6.87
N MET A 308 15.29 21.59 -7.36
CA MET A 308 16.71 21.71 -7.64
C MET A 308 16.97 22.77 -8.70
N LEU A 309 17.87 23.69 -8.42
CA LEU A 309 18.27 24.73 -9.36
C LEU A 309 19.28 24.19 -10.37
N SER A 310 19.07 24.50 -11.65
CA SER A 310 20.01 24.27 -12.73
C SER A 310 20.13 25.58 -13.52
N ALA A 311 20.94 26.49 -13.12
CA ALA A 311 21.22 27.77 -13.76
C ALA A 311 22.01 28.69 -12.81
N TRP A 312 21.92 29.98 -13.07
CA TRP A 312 22.51 31.03 -12.26
C TRP A 312 21.76 31.24 -10.93
N LEU A 313 22.50 31.35 -9.84
CA LEU A 313 21.99 31.69 -8.51
C LEU A 313 22.79 32.90 -7.97
N VAL A 314 22.08 33.94 -7.56
CA VAL A 314 22.62 34.94 -6.65
C VAL A 314 22.22 34.52 -5.24
N SER A 315 23.21 34.25 -4.38
CA SER A 315 22.97 33.71 -3.05
C SER A 315 22.05 34.61 -2.22
N PRO A 316 20.95 34.05 -1.69
CA PRO A 316 20.08 34.76 -0.77
C PRO A 316 20.75 34.98 0.60
N LEU A 317 20.08 35.75 1.44
CA LEU A 317 20.51 36.09 2.82
C LEU A 317 20.97 34.83 3.60
N GLY A 318 22.12 34.96 4.26
CA GLY A 318 22.59 34.02 5.31
C GLY A 318 23.79 33.13 4.96
N TYR A 319 24.14 32.98 3.69
CA TYR A 319 25.37 32.28 3.27
C TYR A 319 26.01 33.01 2.10
N GLU A 320 27.20 33.65 2.32
CA GLU A 320 27.92 34.41 1.30
C GLU A 320 26.99 35.30 0.45
N GLU A 321 26.20 36.15 1.12
CA GLU A 321 25.19 37.04 0.52
C GLU A 321 25.73 37.80 -0.66
N GLY A 322 24.95 37.80 -1.77
CA GLY A 322 25.28 38.52 -3.01
C GLY A 322 26.36 37.84 -3.86
N LYS A 323 26.85 36.68 -3.49
CA LYS A 323 27.72 35.88 -4.36
C LYS A 323 26.90 35.16 -5.44
N THR A 324 27.48 35.03 -6.63
CA THR A 324 26.86 34.34 -7.77
C THR A 324 27.47 32.97 -7.94
N TYR A 325 26.61 31.99 -8.21
CA TYR A 325 26.92 30.59 -8.48
C TYR A 325 26.29 30.17 -9.79
N TYR A 326 26.79 29.09 -10.37
CA TYR A 326 26.20 28.43 -11.53
C TYR A 326 26.04 26.94 -11.25
N TYR A 327 24.91 26.39 -11.61
CA TYR A 327 24.59 24.98 -11.51
C TYR A 327 24.37 24.41 -12.92
N ASP A 328 25.00 23.31 -13.22
CA ASP A 328 24.86 22.65 -14.51
C ASP A 328 23.47 21.94 -14.63
N GLU A 329 23.25 21.27 -15.75
CA GLU A 329 21.99 20.56 -16.03
C GLU A 329 21.72 19.41 -15.02
N THR A 330 22.77 18.89 -14.38
CA THR A 330 22.63 17.87 -13.31
C THR A 330 22.33 18.49 -11.95
N GLY A 331 22.28 19.83 -11.86
CA GLY A 331 22.13 20.58 -10.62
C GLY A 331 23.40 20.65 -9.78
N ALA A 332 24.53 20.15 -10.28
CA ALA A 332 25.80 20.25 -9.57
C ALA A 332 26.39 21.65 -9.68
N MET A 333 26.87 22.19 -8.55
CA MET A 333 27.53 23.50 -8.51
C MET A 333 28.80 23.48 -9.34
N HIS A 334 28.91 24.43 -10.29
CA HIS A 334 30.06 24.54 -11.17
C HIS A 334 31.26 25.16 -10.46
N MET A 335 32.44 24.63 -10.77
CA MET A 335 33.75 25.13 -10.32
C MET A 335 34.70 25.18 -11.52
N GLY A 336 35.60 26.16 -11.53
CA GLY A 336 36.54 26.34 -12.62
C GLY A 336 35.98 27.17 -13.79
N TRP A 337 36.49 26.91 -15.01
CA TRP A 337 36.11 27.65 -16.22
C TRP A 337 34.74 27.21 -16.73
N LEU A 338 33.91 28.20 -17.07
CA LEU A 338 32.61 28.04 -17.72
C LEU A 338 32.56 28.87 -18.98
N THR A 339 32.36 28.25 -20.14
CA THR A 339 32.27 28.92 -21.43
C THR A 339 30.91 28.67 -22.05
N ASP A 340 30.32 29.67 -22.64
CA ASP A 340 29.03 29.62 -23.35
C ASP A 340 27.87 29.01 -22.51
N PRO A 341 27.65 29.45 -21.26
CA PRO A 341 26.48 28.96 -20.55
C PRO A 341 25.20 29.47 -21.22
N PRO A 342 24.09 28.74 -21.12
CA PRO A 342 22.80 29.19 -21.71
C PRO A 342 22.43 30.63 -21.35
N GLY A 343 22.16 31.44 -22.38
CA GLY A 343 21.86 32.88 -22.23
C GLY A 343 23.07 33.77 -22.07
N SER A 344 24.28 33.26 -22.24
CA SER A 344 25.56 34.02 -22.16
C SER A 344 26.55 33.47 -23.20
N GLU A 345 26.05 33.27 -24.43
CA GLU A 345 26.83 32.76 -25.57
C GLU A 345 28.01 33.66 -25.91
N GLY A 346 29.17 33.10 -26.15
CA GLY A 346 30.43 33.82 -26.42
C GLY A 346 31.10 34.36 -25.15
N GLN A 347 30.55 34.13 -23.96
CA GLN A 347 31.11 34.60 -22.71
C GLN A 347 31.81 33.50 -21.92
N THR A 348 32.87 33.90 -21.21
CA THR A 348 33.63 32.98 -20.35
C THR A 348 33.65 33.53 -18.92
N PHE A 349 33.43 32.63 -17.97
CA PHE A 349 33.41 32.88 -16.53
C PHE A 349 34.40 31.97 -15.83
N TYR A 350 34.73 32.30 -14.58
CA TYR A 350 35.48 31.43 -13.73
C TYR A 350 34.86 31.40 -12.33
N PHE A 351 34.77 30.17 -11.75
CA PHE A 351 34.24 29.93 -10.43
C PHE A 351 35.34 29.38 -9.53
N SER A 352 35.45 29.91 -8.33
CA SER A 352 36.42 29.46 -7.31
C SER A 352 36.16 28.00 -6.92
N GLU A 353 37.06 27.40 -6.12
CA GLU A 353 36.88 26.07 -5.52
C GLU A 353 35.68 26.03 -4.57
N ARG A 354 35.15 27.17 -4.17
CA ARG A 354 33.89 27.28 -3.39
C ARG A 354 32.67 27.46 -4.27
N GLY A 355 32.83 27.48 -5.61
CA GLY A 355 31.78 27.69 -6.60
C GLY A 355 31.33 29.15 -6.74
N THR A 356 32.00 30.09 -6.10
CA THR A 356 31.65 31.50 -6.25
C THR A 356 32.23 32.09 -7.54
N MET A 357 31.41 32.81 -8.30
CA MET A 357 31.82 33.54 -9.50
C MET A 357 32.89 34.55 -9.15
N VAL A 358 33.98 34.53 -9.89
CA VAL A 358 35.12 35.46 -9.74
C VAL A 358 34.86 36.75 -10.47
N THR A 359 35.20 37.88 -9.83
CA THR A 359 35.16 39.22 -10.42
C THR A 359 36.47 39.96 -10.11
N GLY A 360 36.87 40.94 -10.93
CA GLY A 360 38.13 41.63 -10.78
C GLY A 360 39.33 40.84 -11.26
N TRP A 361 40.54 41.22 -10.79
CA TRP A 361 41.78 40.52 -11.14
C TRP A 361 41.88 39.18 -10.38
N ALA A 362 42.21 38.10 -11.10
CA ALA A 362 42.43 36.81 -10.53
C ALA A 362 43.64 36.09 -11.15
N ASN A 363 44.46 35.44 -10.30
CA ASN A 363 45.53 34.56 -10.75
C ASN A 363 44.99 33.14 -10.81
N ILE A 364 44.93 32.57 -12.01
CA ILE A 364 44.36 31.23 -12.24
C ILE A 364 45.46 30.38 -12.94
N GLY A 365 45.97 29.41 -12.21
CA GLY A 365 47.18 28.75 -12.60
C GLY A 365 48.38 29.69 -12.58
N ASP A 366 49.10 29.83 -13.70
CA ASP A 366 50.25 30.69 -13.81
C ASP A 366 49.94 32.04 -14.51
N TYR A 367 48.64 32.34 -14.75
CA TYR A 367 48.25 33.49 -15.54
C TYR A 367 47.25 34.39 -14.80
N TRP A 368 47.35 35.69 -15.08
CA TRP A 368 46.42 36.69 -14.59
C TRP A 368 45.31 36.96 -15.61
N TYR A 369 44.06 37.08 -15.13
CA TYR A 369 42.85 37.39 -15.87
C TYR A 369 42.09 38.54 -15.18
N TYR A 370 41.25 39.20 -15.93
CA TYR A 370 40.28 40.13 -15.35
C TYR A 370 38.86 39.74 -15.70
N PHE A 371 38.01 39.75 -14.70
CA PHE A 371 36.60 39.49 -14.84
C PHE A 371 35.81 40.76 -14.50
N HIS A 372 34.86 41.15 -15.38
CA HIS A 372 33.98 42.29 -15.13
C HIS A 372 33.11 42.05 -13.88
N SER A 373 32.33 43.08 -13.46
CA SER A 373 31.44 42.97 -12.28
C SER A 373 30.30 41.96 -12.49
N ASP A 374 29.98 41.63 -13.74
CA ASP A 374 29.01 40.60 -14.15
C ASP A 374 29.67 39.21 -14.30
N GLY A 375 30.97 39.10 -14.00
CA GLY A 375 31.73 37.85 -14.09
C GLY A 375 32.28 37.49 -15.46
N VAL A 376 32.00 38.26 -16.50
CA VAL A 376 32.50 37.99 -17.86
C VAL A 376 34.00 38.26 -17.93
N MET A 377 34.76 37.33 -18.50
CA MET A 377 36.20 37.48 -18.73
C MET A 377 36.46 38.55 -19.75
N ALA A 378 37.33 39.48 -19.42
CA ALA A 378 37.80 40.53 -20.37
C ALA A 378 38.83 39.95 -21.34
N THR A 379 38.63 40.21 -22.64
CA THR A 379 39.54 39.80 -23.72
C THR A 379 39.83 40.96 -24.66
N ASP A 380 40.96 40.97 -25.36
CA ASP A 380 41.39 41.97 -26.38
C ASP A 380 41.19 43.41 -25.88
N THR A 381 41.50 43.69 -24.61
CA THR A 381 41.25 45.00 -23.99
C THR A 381 42.33 45.35 -22.99
N THR A 382 42.27 46.56 -22.44
CA THR A 382 43.17 47.03 -21.38
C THR A 382 42.38 47.39 -20.14
N MET A 383 42.70 46.71 -19.02
CA MET A 383 42.11 46.96 -17.70
C MET A 383 43.20 47.43 -16.75
N ASP A 384 42.96 48.55 -16.06
CA ASP A 384 43.93 49.17 -15.12
C ASP A 384 45.32 49.34 -15.70
N GLY A 385 45.41 49.70 -16.99
CA GLY A 385 46.67 49.88 -17.71
C GLY A 385 47.40 48.60 -18.13
N LYS A 386 46.78 47.45 -17.95
CA LYS A 386 47.32 46.10 -18.26
C LYS A 386 46.55 45.53 -19.47
N HIS A 387 47.29 45.10 -20.48
CA HIS A 387 46.71 44.56 -21.71
C HIS A 387 46.37 43.07 -21.53
N LEU A 388 45.17 42.67 -21.96
CA LEU A 388 44.66 41.32 -21.98
C LEU A 388 44.54 40.87 -23.45
N GLY A 389 45.09 39.71 -23.76
CA GLY A 389 44.99 39.10 -25.07
C GLY A 389 43.63 38.52 -25.40
N SER A 390 43.48 37.95 -26.60
CA SER A 390 42.25 37.26 -27.03
C SER A 390 41.90 36.03 -26.20
N ASP A 391 42.85 35.50 -25.49
CA ASP A 391 42.69 34.37 -24.54
C ASP A 391 42.41 34.87 -23.09
N GLY A 392 42.25 36.17 -22.89
CA GLY A 392 42.02 36.81 -21.61
C GLY A 392 43.22 36.93 -20.68
N ARG A 393 44.41 36.46 -21.11
CA ARG A 393 45.63 36.50 -20.31
C ARG A 393 46.25 37.90 -20.33
N TRP A 394 46.75 38.34 -19.19
CA TRP A 394 47.60 39.50 -19.10
C TRP A 394 48.96 39.21 -19.77
N ASP A 395 49.45 40.11 -20.59
CA ASP A 395 50.72 39.99 -21.35
C ASP A 395 51.98 40.10 -20.49
N GLY A 396 51.84 40.40 -19.21
CA GLY A 396 52.98 40.44 -18.29
C GLY A 396 53.71 41.77 -18.24
N TYR A 397 53.27 42.81 -18.98
CA TYR A 397 53.88 44.12 -18.95
C TYR A 397 53.28 44.98 -17.84
N GLY A 398 54.20 45.60 -17.02
CA GLY A 398 53.83 46.48 -15.92
C GLY A 398 53.87 45.76 -14.53
N GLU A 399 53.30 46.47 -13.54
CA GLU A 399 53.20 45.90 -12.18
C GLU A 399 52.18 44.76 -12.14
N THR A 400 52.46 43.71 -11.37
CA THR A 400 51.53 42.61 -11.15
C THR A 400 50.16 43.11 -10.65
N PRO A 401 49.02 42.63 -11.17
CA PRO A 401 47.72 42.99 -10.67
C PRO A 401 47.58 42.73 -9.17
N ASN A 402 46.90 43.61 -8.45
CA ASN A 402 46.54 43.41 -7.04
C ASN A 402 45.15 42.73 -7.01
N MET A 403 44.99 41.72 -6.13
CA MET A 403 43.69 41.06 -5.87
C MET A 403 42.78 41.96 -5.02
#